data_8b069efee7aa81c821230c9f10a0debd
#
_entry.id   8b069efee7aa81c821230c9f10a0debd
#
_cell.length_a   1.000
_cell.length_b   1.000
_cell.length_c   1.000
_cell.angle_alpha   90.00
_cell.angle_beta   90.00
_cell.angle_gamma   90.00
#
_symmetry.space_group_name_H-M   'P 1'
#
loop_
_entity.id
_entity.type
_entity.pdbx_description
1 polymer ?
#
loop_
_entity_poly.entity_id
_entity_poly.type
_entity_poly.pdbx_seq_one_letter_code
_entity_poly.pdbx_strand_id
1 'polypeptide(L)'
;RIITKTTMKKGKGKYQMLDNLNSKIESSRVQALDVNDDEVEIDLLEIFHALRKKILLVLMVALIGGCIGAACTQFLMTPIYSSTSSMLVLSKETTLTSLADLQLGASLTSDYTVLITSTPVLEQVVTNLNLDMTAEDLKEDVTINNPTDTRILEITVDNPDSTMAKKIVDEIANVSSSYIGDKM
;
A
#
# COMPACT_ATOMS: atom_id res chain seq x y z
N ARG A 1 -31.58 -93.60 25.26
CA ARG A 1 -30.74 -93.35 24.05
C ARG A 1 -31.33 -92.34 23.05
N ILE A 2 -32.46 -91.67 23.38
CA ILE A 2 -33.14 -90.72 22.47
C ILE A 2 -32.93 -89.24 22.92
N ILE A 3 -32.61 -89.01 24.22
CA ILE A 3 -32.47 -87.64 24.79
C ILE A 3 -31.17 -86.95 24.37
N THR A 4 -30.08 -87.67 24.13
CA THR A 4 -28.76 -87.09 23.80
C THR A 4 -28.66 -86.55 22.35
N LYS A 5 -29.51 -86.98 21.42
CA LYS A 5 -29.50 -86.55 20.04
C LYS A 5 -30.21 -85.22 19.79
N THR A 6 -31.17 -84.86 20.65
CA THR A 6 -31.96 -83.63 20.50
C THR A 6 -31.22 -82.39 21.02
N THR A 7 -30.38 -82.55 22.07
CA THR A 7 -29.59 -81.47 22.67
C THR A 7 -28.40 -81.08 21.78
N MET A 8 -27.77 -81.99 21.07
CA MET A 8 -26.65 -81.67 20.16
C MET A 8 -27.12 -80.92 18.91
N LYS A 9 -28.36 -81.13 18.43
CA LYS A 9 -28.88 -80.46 17.25
C LYS A 9 -29.24 -78.98 17.53
N LYS A 10 -29.66 -78.70 18.79
CA LYS A 10 -30.02 -77.35 19.24
C LYS A 10 -28.78 -76.46 19.50
N GLY A 11 -27.62 -77.05 19.86
CA GLY A 11 -26.35 -76.37 20.01
C GLY A 11 -25.73 -75.89 18.69
N LYS A 12 -25.77 -76.78 17.65
CA LYS A 12 -25.17 -76.45 16.37
C LYS A 12 -25.90 -75.30 15.64
N GLY A 13 -27.21 -75.17 15.76
CA GLY A 13 -27.98 -74.07 15.18
C GLY A 13 -27.66 -72.71 15.82
N LYS A 14 -27.36 -72.71 17.11
CA LYS A 14 -27.02 -71.46 17.84
C LYS A 14 -25.63 -70.94 17.49
N TYR A 15 -24.67 -71.82 17.25
CA TYR A 15 -23.32 -71.41 16.80
C TYR A 15 -23.35 -70.93 15.33
N GLN A 16 -24.08 -71.58 14.46
CA GLN A 16 -24.23 -71.12 13.08
C GLN A 16 -24.94 -69.76 12.99
N MET A 17 -25.89 -69.51 13.89
CA MET A 17 -26.54 -68.19 13.92
C MET A 17 -25.65 -67.09 14.45
N LEU A 18 -24.78 -67.37 15.41
CA LEU A 18 -23.74 -66.44 15.92
C LEU A 18 -22.65 -66.18 14.87
N ASP A 19 -22.23 -67.20 14.14
CA ASP A 19 -21.24 -67.05 13.03
C ASP A 19 -21.80 -66.19 11.89
N ASN A 20 -23.07 -66.37 11.53
CA ASN A 20 -23.72 -65.53 10.52
C ASN A 20 -23.95 -64.10 11.00
N LEU A 21 -24.21 -63.89 12.31
CA LEU A 21 -24.31 -62.53 12.88
C LEU A 21 -22.92 -61.85 12.90
N ASN A 22 -21.89 -62.55 13.32
CA ASN A 22 -20.54 -62.00 13.33
C ASN A 22 -20.04 -61.66 11.91
N SER A 23 -20.26 -62.54 10.91
CA SER A 23 -19.87 -62.27 9.54
C SER A 23 -20.64 -61.07 8.93
N LYS A 24 -21.92 -60.89 9.34
CA LYS A 24 -22.73 -59.76 8.91
C LYS A 24 -22.32 -58.43 9.61
N ILE A 25 -21.88 -58.50 10.86
CA ILE A 25 -21.34 -57.34 11.60
C ILE A 25 -19.97 -56.97 11.02
N GLU A 26 -19.14 -57.94 10.70
CA GLU A 26 -17.82 -57.72 10.13
C GLU A 26 -17.90 -57.13 8.70
N SER A 27 -18.81 -57.63 7.86
CA SER A 27 -19.05 -57.02 6.54
C SER A 27 -19.64 -55.60 6.65
N SER A 28 -20.50 -55.34 7.62
CA SER A 28 -21.02 -53.98 7.87
C SER A 28 -19.97 -53.03 8.43
N ARG A 29 -19.00 -53.54 9.23
CA ARG A 29 -17.85 -52.77 9.72
C ARG A 29 -16.87 -52.44 8.58
N VAL A 30 -16.57 -53.38 7.71
CA VAL A 30 -15.71 -53.15 6.56
C VAL A 30 -16.33 -52.14 5.60
N GLN A 31 -17.64 -52.22 5.39
CA GLN A 31 -18.36 -51.25 4.56
C GLN A 31 -18.47 -49.85 5.22
N ALA A 32 -18.46 -49.76 6.56
CA ALA A 32 -18.47 -48.48 7.28
C ALA A 32 -17.08 -47.84 7.37
N LEU A 33 -16.00 -48.61 7.20
CA LEU A 33 -14.62 -48.10 7.14
C LEU A 33 -14.22 -47.57 5.75
N ASP A 34 -14.93 -48.01 4.70
CA ASP A 34 -14.67 -47.63 3.31
C ASP A 34 -15.41 -46.34 2.89
N VAL A 35 -16.20 -45.74 3.79
CA VAL A 35 -17.02 -44.53 3.52
C VAL A 35 -16.37 -43.23 4.02
N ASN A 36 -15.22 -43.29 4.72
CA ASN A 36 -14.56 -42.10 5.32
C ASN A 36 -13.17 -41.77 4.76
N ASP A 37 -12.79 -42.32 3.63
CA ASP A 37 -11.57 -41.88 2.92
C ASP A 37 -11.93 -41.12 1.61
N ASP A 38 -12.90 -40.19 1.69
CA ASP A 38 -12.91 -39.04 0.82
C ASP A 38 -11.88 -38.02 1.35
N GLU A 39 -10.64 -38.45 1.52
CA GLU A 39 -9.54 -37.52 1.39
C GLU A 39 -9.61 -36.98 -0.03
N VAL A 40 -10.10 -35.75 -0.15
CA VAL A 40 -10.00 -34.99 -1.39
C VAL A 40 -8.51 -34.80 -1.62
N GLU A 41 -7.85 -35.82 -2.16
CA GLU A 41 -6.53 -35.67 -2.74
C GLU A 41 -6.69 -34.65 -3.85
N ILE A 42 -6.38 -33.39 -3.52
CA ILE A 42 -6.29 -32.32 -4.52
C ILE A 42 -5.10 -32.72 -5.40
N ASP A 43 -5.37 -33.47 -6.45
CA ASP A 43 -4.34 -33.84 -7.42
C ASP A 43 -3.92 -32.57 -8.17
N LEU A 44 -2.85 -31.97 -7.69
CA LEU A 44 -2.23 -30.78 -8.28
C LEU A 44 -1.88 -31.01 -9.76
N LEU A 45 -1.63 -32.26 -10.14
CA LEU A 45 -1.39 -32.66 -11.52
C LEU A 45 -2.65 -32.58 -12.38
N GLU A 46 -3.81 -32.94 -11.83
CA GLU A 46 -5.09 -32.86 -12.53
C GLU A 46 -5.51 -31.40 -12.73
N ILE A 47 -5.32 -30.55 -11.70
CA ILE A 47 -5.52 -29.10 -11.80
C ILE A 47 -4.56 -28.49 -12.83
N PHE A 48 -3.31 -28.90 -12.84
CA PHE A 48 -2.33 -28.43 -13.82
C PHE A 48 -2.68 -28.86 -15.26
N HIS A 49 -3.19 -30.08 -15.44
CA HIS A 49 -3.65 -30.56 -16.75
C HIS A 49 -4.92 -29.83 -17.23
N ALA A 50 -5.87 -29.59 -16.34
CA ALA A 50 -7.06 -28.79 -16.63
C ALA A 50 -6.72 -27.34 -16.98
N LEU A 51 -5.76 -26.75 -16.25
CA LEU A 51 -5.26 -25.40 -16.49
C LEU A 51 -4.57 -25.30 -17.86
N ARG A 52 -3.73 -26.28 -18.20
CA ARG A 52 -3.03 -26.34 -19.50
C ARG A 52 -4.01 -26.46 -20.68
N LYS A 53 -5.12 -27.14 -20.50
CA LYS A 53 -6.15 -27.32 -21.54
C LYS A 53 -6.93 -26.01 -21.79
N LYS A 54 -7.00 -25.14 -20.79
CA LYS A 54 -7.71 -23.83 -20.87
C LYS A 54 -6.78 -22.63 -20.75
N ILE A 55 -5.48 -22.82 -20.96
CA ILE A 55 -4.47 -21.76 -20.80
C ILE A 55 -4.77 -20.53 -21.69
N LEU A 56 -5.32 -20.76 -22.87
CA LEU A 56 -5.71 -19.70 -23.79
C LEU A 56 -6.82 -18.82 -23.18
N LEU A 57 -7.77 -19.42 -22.48
CA LEU A 57 -8.87 -18.72 -21.82
C LEU A 57 -8.33 -17.90 -20.64
N VAL A 58 -7.44 -18.49 -19.83
CA VAL A 58 -6.79 -17.81 -18.70
C VAL A 58 -5.96 -16.61 -19.21
N LEU A 59 -5.23 -16.79 -20.30
CA LEU A 59 -4.43 -15.73 -20.91
C LEU A 59 -5.31 -14.58 -21.44
N MET A 60 -6.45 -14.90 -22.05
CA MET A 60 -7.42 -13.89 -22.51
C MET A 60 -7.99 -13.07 -21.34
N VAL A 61 -8.39 -13.74 -20.25
CA VAL A 61 -8.91 -13.05 -19.06
C VAL A 61 -7.84 -12.19 -18.41
N ALA A 62 -6.61 -12.69 -18.31
CA ALA A 62 -5.48 -11.94 -17.77
C ALA A 62 -5.16 -10.71 -18.62
N LEU A 63 -5.24 -10.82 -19.95
CA LEU A 63 -4.98 -9.72 -20.86
C LEU A 63 -6.08 -8.65 -20.78
N ILE A 64 -7.35 -9.05 -20.72
CA ILE A 64 -8.47 -8.11 -20.52
C ILE A 64 -8.36 -7.42 -19.17
N GLY A 65 -8.10 -8.16 -18.08
CA GLY A 65 -7.90 -7.60 -16.76
C GLY A 65 -6.71 -6.64 -16.70
N GLY A 66 -5.61 -6.98 -17.36
CA GLY A 66 -4.43 -6.12 -17.48
C GLY A 66 -4.72 -4.83 -18.24
N CYS A 67 -5.45 -4.89 -19.35
CA CYS A 67 -5.86 -3.70 -20.10
C CYS A 67 -6.78 -2.78 -19.29
N ILE A 68 -7.75 -3.35 -18.58
CA ILE A 68 -8.65 -2.57 -17.71
C ILE A 68 -7.87 -1.92 -16.57
N GLY A 69 -6.97 -2.67 -15.92
CA GLY A 69 -6.10 -2.16 -14.85
C GLY A 69 -5.20 -1.03 -15.34
N ALA A 70 -4.56 -1.20 -16.49
CA ALA A 70 -3.72 -0.16 -17.09
C ALA A 70 -4.53 1.10 -17.46
N ALA A 71 -5.72 0.93 -18.03
CA ALA A 71 -6.61 2.04 -18.33
C ALA A 71 -7.05 2.78 -17.06
N CYS A 72 -7.45 2.06 -16.01
CA CYS A 72 -7.80 2.66 -14.73
C CYS A 72 -6.62 3.44 -14.12
N THR A 73 -5.41 2.89 -14.15
CA THR A 73 -4.22 3.56 -13.60
C THR A 73 -3.91 4.85 -14.36
N GLN A 74 -4.00 4.83 -15.69
CA GLN A 74 -3.72 6.00 -16.52
C GLN A 74 -4.78 7.12 -16.36
N PHE A 75 -6.05 6.73 -16.13
CA PHE A 75 -7.14 7.72 -16.05
C PHE A 75 -7.43 8.21 -14.62
N LEU A 76 -7.17 7.39 -13.59
CA LEU A 76 -7.47 7.74 -12.19
C LEU A 76 -6.27 8.31 -11.43
N MET A 77 -5.03 8.02 -11.84
CA MET A 77 -3.84 8.53 -11.18
C MET A 77 -3.23 9.65 -12.01
N THR A 78 -3.42 10.89 -11.58
CA THR A 78 -2.63 12.01 -12.09
C THR A 78 -1.22 11.90 -11.51
N PRO A 79 -0.17 11.84 -12.35
CA PRO A 79 1.20 11.90 -11.85
C PRO A 79 1.42 13.25 -11.17
N ILE A 80 1.98 13.22 -9.95
CA ILE A 80 2.36 14.42 -9.21
C ILE A 80 3.88 14.55 -9.34
N TYR A 81 4.34 15.72 -9.75
CA TYR A 81 5.75 16.06 -9.88
C TYR A 81 6.14 17.02 -8.79
N SER A 82 7.22 16.68 -8.07
CA SER A 82 7.79 17.54 -7.02
C SER A 82 8.97 18.32 -7.59
N SER A 83 8.99 19.63 -7.36
CA SER A 83 10.14 20.48 -7.69
C SER A 83 10.66 21.13 -6.41
N THR A 84 11.97 21.07 -6.18
CA THR A 84 12.62 21.62 -5.00
C THR A 84 13.58 22.73 -5.36
N SER A 85 13.48 23.87 -4.64
CA SER A 85 14.43 24.97 -4.67
C SER A 85 15.07 25.14 -3.30
N SER A 86 16.37 25.37 -3.26
CA SER A 86 17.10 25.58 -2.01
C SER A 86 17.45 27.05 -1.85
N MET A 87 17.09 27.63 -0.72
CA MET A 87 17.38 29.01 -0.33
C MET A 87 18.35 29.04 0.83
N LEU A 88 19.41 29.85 0.73
CA LEU A 88 20.34 30.07 1.82
C LEU A 88 19.96 31.33 2.58
N VAL A 89 19.68 31.20 3.86
CA VAL A 89 19.40 32.34 4.75
C VAL A 89 20.71 32.96 5.24
N LEU A 90 20.97 34.18 4.80
CA LEU A 90 22.13 34.95 5.22
C LEU A 90 21.68 36.05 6.19
N SER A 91 22.17 36.02 7.42
CA SER A 91 22.03 37.13 8.38
C SER A 91 22.97 38.28 8.00
N LYS A 92 22.45 39.47 7.98
CA LYS A 92 23.17 40.69 7.56
C LYS A 92 24.25 41.12 8.57
N GLU A 93 24.18 40.63 9.79
CA GLU A 93 25.13 40.91 10.86
C GLU A 93 25.90 39.63 11.18
N THR A 94 27.14 39.54 10.68
CA THR A 94 27.97 38.39 11.04
C THR A 94 29.44 38.72 11.21
N THR A 95 29.79 38.92 12.43
CA THR A 95 31.04 38.38 12.94
C THR A 95 30.72 37.12 13.72
N LEU A 96 30.72 35.97 13.01
CA LEU A 96 30.44 34.64 13.59
C LEU A 96 31.58 34.26 14.55
N THR A 97 31.35 34.35 15.85
CA THR A 97 32.36 34.02 16.86
C THR A 97 31.90 33.11 17.98
N SER A 98 30.62 32.65 17.97
CA SER A 98 30.19 31.75 19.04
C SER A 98 29.15 30.67 18.62
N LEU A 99 29.13 29.59 19.39
CA LEU A 99 28.11 28.52 19.29
C LEU A 99 26.68 29.05 19.47
N ALA A 100 26.49 30.18 20.12
CA ALA A 100 25.21 30.87 20.28
C ALA A 100 24.66 31.35 18.93
N ASP A 101 25.51 31.73 17.97
CA ASP A 101 25.10 32.21 16.65
C ASP A 101 24.58 31.07 15.77
N LEU A 102 25.02 29.84 16.01
CA LEU A 102 24.47 28.65 15.32
C LEU A 102 23.05 28.34 15.78
N GLN A 103 22.77 28.45 17.08
CA GLN A 103 21.43 28.25 17.63
C GLN A 103 20.46 29.36 17.20
N LEU A 104 20.95 30.62 17.15
CA LEU A 104 20.17 31.74 16.60
C LEU A 104 19.84 31.51 15.13
N GLY A 105 20.79 30.97 14.35
CA GLY A 105 20.57 30.65 12.94
C GLY A 105 19.45 29.62 12.72
N ALA A 106 19.38 28.59 13.56
CA ALA A 106 18.31 27.56 13.47
C ALA A 106 16.92 28.13 13.86
N SER A 107 16.86 29.03 14.89
CA SER A 107 15.62 29.72 15.27
C SER A 107 15.14 30.68 14.18
N LEU A 108 16.03 31.44 13.56
CA LEU A 108 15.70 32.32 12.43
C LEU A 108 15.15 31.51 11.24
N THR A 109 15.70 30.33 10.98
CA THR A 109 15.23 29.47 9.86
C THR A 109 13.78 29.03 10.08
N SER A 110 13.38 28.77 11.34
CA SER A 110 11.98 28.47 11.68
C SER A 110 11.05 29.65 11.40
N ASP A 111 11.50 30.89 11.77
CA ASP A 111 10.70 32.08 11.51
C ASP A 111 10.54 32.35 10.01
N TYR A 112 11.59 32.11 9.22
CA TYR A 112 11.50 32.22 7.77
C TYR A 112 10.56 31.18 7.14
N THR A 113 10.49 29.96 7.68
CA THR A 113 9.52 28.96 7.24
C THR A 113 8.08 29.47 7.36
N VAL A 114 7.76 30.11 8.48
CA VAL A 114 6.45 30.72 8.73
C VAL A 114 6.17 31.87 7.76
N LEU A 115 7.17 32.70 7.49
CA LEU A 115 7.03 33.83 6.59
C LEU A 115 6.83 33.40 5.14
N ILE A 116 7.56 32.41 4.67
CA ILE A 116 7.45 31.87 3.29
C ILE A 116 6.07 31.28 3.05
N THR A 117 5.50 30.58 4.04
CA THR A 117 4.15 29.98 3.94
C THR A 117 3.03 30.94 4.36
N SER A 118 3.36 32.21 4.58
CA SER A 118 2.34 33.20 4.93
C SER A 118 1.44 33.54 3.76
N THR A 119 0.16 33.79 4.04
CA THR A 119 -0.86 34.15 3.03
C THR A 119 -0.42 35.28 2.11
N PRO A 120 0.17 36.40 2.58
CA PRO A 120 0.59 37.49 1.68
C PRO A 120 1.63 37.07 0.64
N VAL A 121 2.56 36.19 1.00
CA VAL A 121 3.59 35.69 0.08
C VAL A 121 2.95 34.76 -0.96
N LEU A 122 2.13 33.83 -0.52
CA LEU A 122 1.48 32.87 -1.44
C LEU A 122 0.44 33.55 -2.35
N GLU A 123 -0.33 34.51 -1.86
CA GLU A 123 -1.24 35.33 -2.68
C GLU A 123 -0.49 36.09 -3.80
N GLN A 124 0.70 36.61 -3.48
CA GLN A 124 1.51 37.29 -4.48
C GLN A 124 2.01 36.31 -5.54
N VAL A 125 2.42 35.11 -5.16
CA VAL A 125 2.82 34.04 -6.09
C VAL A 125 1.65 33.62 -7.00
N VAL A 126 0.47 33.38 -6.42
CA VAL A 126 -0.76 33.04 -7.16
C VAL A 126 -1.07 34.14 -8.19
N THR A 127 -0.96 35.41 -7.78
CA THR A 127 -1.23 36.56 -8.65
C THR A 127 -0.18 36.69 -9.76
N ASN A 128 1.11 36.58 -9.42
CA ASN A 128 2.21 36.75 -10.37
C ASN A 128 2.18 35.68 -11.46
N LEU A 129 1.86 34.45 -11.09
CA LEU A 129 1.78 33.30 -12.03
C LEU A 129 0.39 33.09 -12.61
N ASN A 130 -0.60 33.89 -12.18
CA ASN A 130 -1.99 33.78 -12.58
C ASN A 130 -2.52 32.34 -12.44
N LEU A 131 -2.32 31.76 -11.23
CA LEU A 131 -2.76 30.41 -10.93
C LEU A 131 -4.27 30.39 -10.66
N ASP A 132 -4.93 29.32 -11.09
CA ASP A 132 -6.37 29.10 -10.85
C ASP A 132 -6.57 28.33 -9.52
N MET A 133 -6.01 28.86 -8.43
CA MET A 133 -6.10 28.30 -7.08
C MET A 133 -5.97 29.41 -6.06
N THR A 134 -6.38 29.14 -4.81
CA THR A 134 -6.19 30.07 -3.68
C THR A 134 -4.82 29.95 -3.06
N ALA A 135 -4.41 30.92 -2.21
CA ALA A 135 -3.18 30.82 -1.44
C ALA A 135 -3.20 29.67 -0.43
N GLU A 136 -4.39 29.33 0.09
CA GLU A 136 -4.60 28.20 0.98
C GLU A 136 -4.38 26.87 0.25
N ASP A 137 -4.92 26.71 -0.95
CA ASP A 137 -4.71 25.53 -1.77
C ASP A 137 -3.22 25.36 -2.11
N LEU A 138 -2.57 26.46 -2.53
CA LEU A 138 -1.14 26.44 -2.84
C LEU A 138 -0.31 26.06 -1.60
N LYS A 139 -0.72 26.46 -0.41
CA LYS A 139 -0.03 26.12 0.84
C LYS A 139 -0.04 24.63 1.14
N GLU A 140 -1.08 23.90 0.74
CA GLU A 140 -1.16 22.45 0.90
C GLU A 140 -0.17 21.71 -0.01
N ASP A 141 0.13 22.28 -1.17
CA ASP A 141 1.08 21.75 -2.14
C ASP A 141 2.54 22.14 -1.85
N VAL A 142 2.78 23.03 -0.87
CA VAL A 142 4.11 23.54 -0.50
C VAL A 142 4.63 22.86 0.75
N THR A 143 5.77 22.20 0.64
CA THR A 143 6.50 21.64 1.78
C THR A 143 7.81 22.36 1.96
N ILE A 144 8.10 22.82 3.18
CA ILE A 144 9.38 23.43 3.52
C ILE A 144 10.13 22.53 4.48
N ASN A 145 11.34 22.17 4.10
CA ASN A 145 12.26 21.39 4.91
C ASN A 145 13.49 22.22 5.27
N ASN A 146 13.92 22.12 6.51
CA ASN A 146 15.20 22.67 6.96
C ASN A 146 16.09 21.48 7.36
N PRO A 147 17.11 21.14 6.58
CA PRO A 147 18.07 20.12 6.99
C PRO A 147 18.71 20.50 8.33
N THR A 148 18.80 19.53 9.23
CA THR A 148 19.25 19.70 10.60
C THR A 148 20.58 20.50 10.66
N ASP A 149 20.61 21.50 11.53
CA ASP A 149 21.78 22.35 11.78
C ASP A 149 22.31 23.15 10.58
N THR A 150 21.47 23.41 9.57
CA THR A 150 21.84 24.24 8.43
C THR A 150 21.03 25.53 8.34
N ARG A 151 21.52 26.47 7.56
CA ARG A 151 20.81 27.73 7.22
C ARG A 151 20.15 27.61 5.84
N ILE A 152 19.94 26.38 5.39
CA ILE A 152 19.32 26.08 4.09
C ILE A 152 17.87 25.78 4.33
N LEU A 153 17.01 26.42 3.57
CA LEU A 153 15.59 26.09 3.43
C LEU A 153 15.37 25.45 2.07
N GLU A 154 14.81 24.27 2.09
CA GLU A 154 14.37 23.55 0.89
C GLU A 154 12.87 23.73 0.74
N ILE A 155 12.46 24.40 -0.31
CA ILE A 155 11.06 24.61 -0.66
C ILE A 155 10.72 23.59 -1.74
N THR A 156 9.78 22.71 -1.48
CA THR A 156 9.29 21.71 -2.43
C THR A 156 7.84 22.03 -2.76
N VAL A 157 7.50 21.98 -4.03
CA VAL A 157 6.15 22.17 -4.55
C VAL A 157 5.73 20.97 -5.35
N ASP A 158 4.55 20.46 -5.05
CA ASP A 158 3.92 19.34 -5.72
C ASP A 158 2.87 19.84 -6.73
N ASN A 159 3.00 19.44 -7.99
CA ASN A 159 2.05 19.85 -9.04
C ASN A 159 1.95 18.76 -10.12
N PRO A 160 0.76 18.55 -10.73
CA PRO A 160 0.61 17.65 -11.87
C PRO A 160 1.43 18.04 -13.10
N ASP A 161 1.78 19.32 -13.25
CA ASP A 161 2.65 19.81 -14.31
C ASP A 161 4.04 20.12 -13.75
N SER A 162 5.04 19.37 -14.19
CA SER A 162 6.43 19.55 -13.76
C SER A 162 7.01 20.94 -14.09
N THR A 163 6.58 21.53 -15.20
CA THR A 163 6.99 22.89 -15.60
C THR A 163 6.39 23.93 -14.68
N MET A 164 5.12 23.72 -14.27
CA MET A 164 4.44 24.61 -13.35
C MET A 164 5.00 24.46 -11.93
N ALA A 165 5.25 23.23 -11.46
CA ALA A 165 5.91 22.99 -10.18
C ALA A 165 7.22 23.77 -10.05
N LYS A 166 8.04 23.74 -11.11
CA LYS A 166 9.31 24.51 -11.17
C LYS A 166 9.07 26.03 -11.10
N LYS A 167 8.11 26.55 -11.88
CA LYS A 167 7.83 28.00 -11.89
C LYS A 167 7.31 28.47 -10.54
N ILE A 168 6.43 27.69 -9.90
CA ILE A 168 5.88 28.01 -8.58
C ILE A 168 6.97 28.06 -7.52
N VAL A 169 7.84 27.03 -7.46
CA VAL A 169 8.91 27.02 -6.45
C VAL A 169 9.90 28.15 -6.64
N ASP A 170 10.28 28.45 -7.89
CA ASP A 170 11.17 29.55 -8.22
C ASP A 170 10.55 30.91 -7.83
N GLU A 171 9.25 31.10 -8.10
CA GLU A 171 8.53 32.31 -7.75
C GLU A 171 8.34 32.47 -6.23
N ILE A 172 8.04 31.38 -5.50
CA ILE A 172 8.00 31.39 -4.04
C ILE A 172 9.35 31.85 -3.47
N ALA A 173 10.46 31.32 -3.97
CA ALA A 173 11.79 31.71 -3.55
C ALA A 173 12.06 33.20 -3.81
N ASN A 174 11.64 33.69 -4.97
CA ASN A 174 11.84 35.09 -5.38
C ASN A 174 11.00 36.07 -4.56
N VAL A 175 9.68 35.80 -4.45
CA VAL A 175 8.77 36.64 -3.66
C VAL A 175 9.17 36.64 -2.17
N SER A 176 9.52 35.45 -1.62
CA SER A 176 9.96 35.33 -0.23
C SER A 176 11.23 36.09 0.03
N SER A 177 12.22 36.00 -0.87
CA SER A 177 13.46 36.77 -0.76
C SER A 177 13.21 38.27 -0.74
N SER A 178 12.35 38.75 -1.65
CA SER A 178 11.95 40.17 -1.71
C SER A 178 11.22 40.63 -0.44
N TYR A 179 10.24 39.81 0.01
CA TYR A 179 9.42 40.12 1.18
C TYR A 179 10.24 40.16 2.47
N ILE A 180 11.18 39.26 2.64
CA ILE A 180 12.09 39.21 3.77
C ILE A 180 13.07 40.38 3.72
N GLY A 181 13.62 40.69 2.54
CA GLY A 181 14.56 41.80 2.37
C GLY A 181 13.94 43.18 2.59
N ASP A 182 12.63 43.34 2.38
CA ASP A 182 11.91 44.60 2.57
C ASP A 182 11.43 44.82 4.02
N LYS A 183 11.28 43.71 4.78
CA LYS A 183 10.77 43.73 6.17
C LYS A 183 11.86 43.69 7.24
N MET A 184 13.07 43.27 6.92
CA MET A 184 14.24 43.17 7.82
C MET A 184 15.38 44.10 7.35
#